data_38650ae6ea8c6f79d8b7827583ba7e44
#
_entry.id   38650ae6ea8c6f79d8b7827583ba7e44
#
_cell.length_a   1.000
_cell.length_b   1.000
_cell.length_c   1.000
_cell.angle_alpha   90.00
_cell.angle_beta   90.00
_cell.angle_gamma   90.00
#
_symmetry.space_group_name_H-M   'P 1'
#
loop_
_entity.id
_entity.type
_entity.pdbx_description
1 polymer ?
#
loop_
_entity_poly.entity_id
_entity_poly.type
_entity_poly.pdbx_seq_one_letter_code
_entity_poly.pdbx_strand_id
1 'polypeptide(L)'
;MPKQKSFRLGLIGHPVSHSKSPEIFAKFFEQHFQAQAQINSKSLSEHIGTADYHLFDLPDLTQFNAWLECEIKKPSPLVGFNVTVPHKTAIIPYLDELSPAAHHLQAVNTVVIQYNTNTQKPYLVGHNTDVIGFEKSLEQIIAISLSTTTQNDIPDALNSPNHVSPQFAIILGNGGSAKAVRYVLNQHHIPNQTWHRGKVINQIDMQLSEAISLNTSIPHHALIVQTTPVGMWPNTEDCIDFPFEQLNHTHWAIDLVYNPETTAFMKHCINQGATVMNGKYMLQKQAEAAWEIFHQNL
;
A
#
# COMPACT_ATOMS: atom_id res chain seq x y z
N MET A 1 39.69 0.26 7.95
CA MET A 1 38.47 0.98 7.56
C MET A 1 37.35 -0.05 7.47
N PRO A 2 36.18 0.13 8.06
CA PRO A 2 35.10 -0.84 7.89
C PRO A 2 34.72 -0.88 6.41
N LYS A 3 34.76 -2.06 5.80
CA LYS A 3 34.21 -2.29 4.45
C LYS A 3 32.75 -1.91 4.51
N GLN A 4 32.32 -0.99 3.67
CA GLN A 4 30.91 -0.69 3.52
C GLN A 4 30.20 -1.97 3.06
N LYS A 5 29.29 -2.47 3.88
CA LYS A 5 28.69 -3.81 3.70
C LYS A 5 27.72 -3.78 2.53
N SER A 6 27.89 -4.69 1.59
CA SER A 6 26.84 -4.98 0.60
C SER A 6 25.68 -5.70 1.28
N PHE A 7 24.46 -5.39 0.88
CA PHE A 7 23.24 -6.02 1.41
C PHE A 7 22.21 -6.26 0.31
N ARG A 8 21.21 -7.08 0.62
CA ARG A 8 20.08 -7.30 -0.27
C ARG A 8 18.76 -7.05 0.47
N LEU A 9 17.82 -6.51 -0.28
CA LEU A 9 16.40 -6.53 0.02
C LEU A 9 15.68 -7.43 -0.98
N GLY A 10 14.40 -7.70 -0.75
CA GLY A 10 13.64 -8.48 -1.71
C GLY A 10 12.13 -8.43 -1.51
N LEU A 11 11.43 -9.16 -2.37
CA LEU A 11 9.99 -9.38 -2.31
C LEU A 11 9.72 -10.87 -2.32
N ILE A 12 8.94 -11.36 -1.36
CA ILE A 12 8.38 -12.70 -1.36
C ILE A 12 6.90 -12.66 -1.71
N GLY A 13 6.45 -13.62 -2.53
CA GLY A 13 5.06 -13.77 -2.97
C GLY A 13 4.95 -14.77 -4.10
N HIS A 14 3.75 -14.90 -4.70
CA HIS A 14 3.54 -15.76 -5.87
C HIS A 14 2.30 -15.34 -6.68
N PRO A 15 2.42 -15.10 -8.00
CA PRO A 15 3.65 -14.87 -8.75
C PRO A 15 4.19 -13.44 -8.50
N VAL A 16 5.51 -13.23 -8.56
CA VAL A 16 6.14 -11.91 -8.32
C VAL A 16 6.87 -11.31 -9.52
N SER A 17 6.96 -12.04 -10.64
CA SER A 17 7.75 -11.64 -11.82
C SER A 17 7.37 -10.29 -12.42
N HIS A 18 6.14 -9.84 -12.22
CA HIS A 18 5.60 -8.58 -12.75
C HIS A 18 5.73 -7.39 -11.77
N SER A 19 6.38 -7.59 -10.62
CA SER A 19 6.51 -6.56 -9.58
C SER A 19 7.41 -5.42 -10.03
N LYS A 20 6.99 -4.19 -9.74
CA LYS A 20 7.76 -2.95 -9.96
C LYS A 20 8.71 -2.58 -8.80
N SER A 21 8.69 -3.37 -7.72
CA SER A 21 9.54 -3.09 -6.55
C SER A 21 11.03 -2.97 -6.90
N PRO A 22 11.65 -3.82 -7.73
CA PRO A 22 13.06 -3.67 -8.07
C PRO A 22 13.39 -2.29 -8.68
N GLU A 23 12.56 -1.80 -9.60
CA GLU A 23 12.75 -0.49 -10.24
C GLU A 23 12.62 0.67 -9.23
N ILE A 24 11.72 0.55 -8.27
CA ILE A 24 11.49 1.56 -7.22
C ILE A 24 12.66 1.58 -6.24
N PHE A 25 13.07 0.42 -5.74
CA PHE A 25 14.15 0.30 -4.75
C PHE A 25 15.52 0.63 -5.34
N ALA A 26 15.77 0.39 -6.63
CA ALA A 26 16.99 0.82 -7.29
C ALA A 26 17.24 2.32 -7.15
N LYS A 27 16.20 3.15 -7.25
CA LYS A 27 16.29 4.61 -7.04
C LYS A 27 16.65 4.96 -5.59
N PHE A 28 16.10 4.25 -4.61
CA PHE A 28 16.42 4.47 -3.21
C PHE A 28 17.87 4.09 -2.90
N PHE A 29 18.36 3.00 -3.47
CA PHE A 29 19.76 2.58 -3.33
C PHE A 29 20.70 3.61 -3.92
N GLU A 30 20.43 4.10 -5.12
CA GLU A 30 21.22 5.14 -5.75
C GLU A 30 21.32 6.40 -4.87
N GLN A 31 20.20 6.90 -4.37
CA GLN A 31 20.14 8.06 -3.48
C GLN A 31 20.90 7.82 -2.18
N HIS A 32 20.75 6.64 -1.58
CA HIS A 32 21.45 6.26 -0.35
C HIS A 32 22.97 6.30 -0.52
N PHE A 33 23.49 5.68 -1.57
CA PHE A 33 24.94 5.64 -1.81
C PHE A 33 25.50 7.00 -2.25
N GLN A 34 24.75 7.78 -3.00
CA GLN A 34 25.13 9.16 -3.35
C GLN A 34 25.26 10.04 -2.09
N ALA A 35 24.28 9.96 -1.17
CA ALA A 35 24.32 10.69 0.09
C ALA A 35 25.52 10.28 0.95
N GLN A 36 25.82 8.98 1.04
CA GLN A 36 26.98 8.49 1.77
C GLN A 36 28.31 8.93 1.16
N ALA A 37 28.42 8.96 -0.17
CA ALA A 37 29.62 9.44 -0.85
C ALA A 37 29.89 10.92 -0.57
N GLN A 38 28.87 11.75 -0.55
CA GLN A 38 28.97 13.19 -0.22
C GLN A 38 29.46 13.42 1.22
N ILE A 39 28.91 12.68 2.21
CA ILE A 39 29.27 12.80 3.62
C ILE A 39 30.75 12.39 3.83
N ASN A 40 31.24 11.36 3.14
CA ASN A 40 32.58 10.82 3.34
C ASN A 40 33.67 11.49 2.50
N SER A 41 33.37 12.53 1.71
CA SER A 41 34.31 13.24 0.80
C SER A 41 35.10 12.29 -0.11
N LYS A 42 34.54 11.13 -0.49
CA LYS A 42 35.18 10.09 -1.29
C LYS A 42 34.63 10.10 -2.72
N SER A 43 35.48 9.77 -3.68
CA SER A 43 35.02 9.55 -5.05
C SER A 43 34.08 8.32 -5.09
N LEU A 44 33.05 8.37 -5.92
CA LEU A 44 32.06 7.27 -6.11
C LEU A 44 32.69 5.89 -6.45
N SER A 45 33.95 5.87 -6.84
CA SER A 45 34.67 4.65 -7.27
C SER A 45 35.41 3.91 -6.16
N GLU A 46 35.53 4.51 -4.96
CA GLU A 46 36.29 3.90 -3.87
C GLU A 46 35.39 3.29 -2.80
N HIS A 47 35.09 1.99 -2.91
CA HIS A 47 34.51 1.16 -1.85
C HIS A 47 33.10 1.53 -1.38
N ILE A 48 32.22 1.89 -2.30
CA ILE A 48 30.79 2.00 -2.04
C ILE A 48 30.23 0.58 -1.96
N GLY A 49 29.50 0.27 -0.88
CA GLY A 49 28.72 -0.95 -0.78
C GLY A 49 27.72 -1.05 -1.95
N THR A 50 27.24 -2.25 -2.21
CA THR A 50 26.20 -2.47 -3.22
C THR A 50 24.92 -2.93 -2.55
N ALA A 51 23.77 -2.56 -3.09
CA ALA A 51 22.49 -3.06 -2.68
C ALA A 51 21.71 -3.54 -3.90
N ASP A 52 21.04 -4.69 -3.74
CA ASP A 52 20.22 -5.29 -4.77
C ASP A 52 18.84 -5.62 -4.21
N TYR A 53 17.83 -5.58 -5.08
CA TYR A 53 16.47 -5.97 -4.74
C TYR A 53 16.07 -7.21 -5.56
N HIS A 54 15.76 -8.30 -4.87
CA HIS A 54 15.47 -9.59 -5.49
C HIS A 54 13.99 -9.95 -5.40
N LEU A 55 13.49 -10.62 -6.44
CA LEU A 55 12.16 -11.23 -6.43
C LEU A 55 12.31 -12.71 -6.08
N PHE A 56 11.66 -13.14 -5.01
CA PHE A 56 11.63 -14.52 -4.54
C PHE A 56 10.24 -15.09 -4.76
N ASP A 57 10.08 -15.86 -5.81
CA ASP A 57 8.82 -16.51 -6.15
C ASP A 57 8.63 -17.76 -5.28
N LEU A 58 7.89 -17.61 -4.19
CA LEU A 58 7.60 -18.65 -3.22
C LEU A 58 6.10 -19.01 -3.32
N PRO A 59 5.74 -20.17 -3.91
CA PRO A 59 4.34 -20.60 -3.98
C PRO A 59 3.70 -20.80 -2.59
N ASP A 60 4.49 -21.25 -1.62
CA ASP A 60 4.10 -21.42 -0.22
C ASP A 60 5.26 -21.08 0.74
N LEU A 61 5.00 -21.11 2.05
CA LEU A 61 5.99 -20.80 3.09
C LEU A 61 6.52 -22.04 3.83
N THR A 62 6.29 -23.26 3.35
CA THR A 62 6.72 -24.50 4.02
C THR A 62 8.23 -24.58 4.19
N GLN A 63 8.99 -24.02 3.25
CA GLN A 63 10.45 -23.95 3.26
C GLN A 63 11.00 -22.59 3.72
N PHE A 64 10.16 -21.71 4.28
CA PHE A 64 10.54 -20.34 4.60
C PHE A 64 11.78 -20.26 5.50
N ASN A 65 11.83 -21.03 6.58
CA ASN A 65 12.97 -20.98 7.52
C ASN A 65 14.28 -21.43 6.85
N ALA A 66 14.25 -22.49 6.03
CA ALA A 66 15.43 -22.97 5.32
C ALA A 66 15.87 -21.96 4.23
N TRP A 67 14.92 -21.38 3.52
CA TRP A 67 15.17 -20.30 2.56
C TRP A 67 15.81 -19.09 3.22
N LEU A 68 15.23 -18.60 4.33
CA LEU A 68 15.75 -17.45 5.06
C LEU A 68 17.17 -17.69 5.57
N GLU A 69 17.42 -18.86 6.18
CA GLU A 69 18.75 -19.23 6.67
C GLU A 69 19.81 -19.23 5.55
N CYS A 70 19.45 -19.67 4.35
CA CYS A 70 20.31 -19.61 3.19
C CYS A 70 20.58 -18.16 2.75
N GLU A 71 19.54 -17.32 2.69
CA GLU A 71 19.64 -15.95 2.20
C GLU A 71 20.45 -15.02 3.12
N ILE A 72 20.33 -15.18 4.43
CA ILE A 72 21.08 -14.35 5.40
C ILE A 72 22.57 -14.71 5.50
N LYS A 73 22.95 -15.94 5.08
CA LYS A 73 24.37 -16.41 5.11
C LYS A 73 25.16 -16.06 3.86
N LYS A 74 24.54 -15.49 2.83
CA LYS A 74 25.25 -15.11 1.61
C LYS A 74 26.24 -13.96 1.85
N PRO A 75 27.28 -13.79 1.03
CA PRO A 75 28.25 -12.71 1.17
C PRO A 75 27.65 -11.30 1.16
N SER A 76 26.53 -11.10 0.42
CA SER A 76 25.64 -9.96 0.52
C SER A 76 24.34 -10.47 1.20
N PRO A 77 24.18 -10.28 2.52
CA PRO A 77 23.07 -10.87 3.24
C PRO A 77 21.75 -10.19 2.93
N LEU A 78 20.66 -10.97 3.01
CA LEU A 78 19.30 -10.40 3.03
C LEU A 78 19.09 -9.73 4.40
N VAL A 79 18.77 -8.43 4.40
CA VAL A 79 18.57 -7.64 5.64
C VAL A 79 17.10 -7.29 5.87
N GLY A 80 16.24 -7.54 4.87
CA GLY A 80 14.81 -7.35 4.97
C GLY A 80 14.12 -7.71 3.66
N PHE A 81 12.81 -7.82 3.69
CA PHE A 81 12.03 -8.15 2.50
C PHE A 81 10.59 -7.65 2.62
N ASN A 82 10.01 -7.31 1.48
CA ASN A 82 8.58 -7.08 1.37
C ASN A 82 7.83 -8.40 1.19
N VAL A 83 6.56 -8.40 1.54
CA VAL A 83 5.65 -9.55 1.44
C VAL A 83 4.41 -9.14 0.65
N THR A 84 4.09 -9.92 -0.39
CA THR A 84 2.87 -9.73 -1.17
C THR A 84 2.00 -10.98 -1.17
N VAL A 85 0.94 -10.96 -1.97
CA VAL A 85 0.00 -12.06 -2.13
C VAL A 85 0.77 -13.34 -2.52
N PRO A 86 0.41 -14.51 -1.95
CA PRO A 86 -0.67 -14.74 -0.98
C PRO A 86 -0.22 -14.67 0.49
N HIS A 87 0.99 -14.21 0.79
CA HIS A 87 1.70 -14.47 2.04
C HIS A 87 1.50 -13.42 3.14
N LYS A 88 0.85 -12.29 2.89
CA LYS A 88 0.75 -11.18 3.88
C LYS A 88 0.19 -11.59 5.26
N THR A 89 -0.69 -12.59 5.30
CA THR A 89 -1.21 -13.17 6.56
C THR A 89 -0.45 -14.43 6.97
N ALA A 90 -0.09 -15.27 6.00
CA ALA A 90 0.56 -16.56 6.24
C ALA A 90 1.98 -16.43 6.81
N ILE A 91 2.65 -15.28 6.63
CA ILE A 91 4.00 -15.02 7.15
C ILE A 91 4.03 -14.79 8.66
N ILE A 92 2.91 -14.35 9.26
CA ILE A 92 2.86 -13.93 10.67
C ILE A 92 3.40 -14.99 11.65
N PRO A 93 3.08 -16.29 11.54
CA PRO A 93 3.62 -17.30 12.43
C PRO A 93 5.15 -17.48 12.39
N TYR A 94 5.82 -16.90 11.40
CA TYR A 94 7.27 -16.98 11.23
C TYR A 94 8.00 -15.74 11.78
N LEU A 95 7.25 -14.75 12.31
CA LEU A 95 7.79 -13.48 12.79
C LEU A 95 7.85 -13.46 14.31
N ASP A 96 8.88 -12.80 14.86
CA ASP A 96 9.07 -12.67 16.30
C ASP A 96 8.25 -11.52 16.89
N GLU A 97 8.04 -10.45 16.11
CA GLU A 97 7.32 -9.25 16.54
C GLU A 97 6.51 -8.63 15.40
N LEU A 98 5.42 -7.97 15.75
CA LEU A 98 4.59 -7.20 14.83
C LEU A 98 4.50 -5.75 15.29
N SER A 99 4.64 -4.82 14.36
CA SER A 99 4.29 -3.42 14.61
C SER A 99 2.79 -3.29 14.97
N PRO A 100 2.38 -2.21 15.67
CA PRO A 100 0.97 -2.04 16.06
C PRO A 100 -0.01 -2.14 14.89
N ALA A 101 0.30 -1.53 13.75
CA ALA A 101 -0.53 -1.61 12.55
C ALA A 101 -0.60 -3.04 11.99
N ALA A 102 0.54 -3.73 11.85
CA ALA A 102 0.58 -5.12 11.38
C ALA A 102 -0.17 -6.07 12.31
N HIS A 103 -0.05 -5.88 13.63
CA HIS A 103 -0.76 -6.65 14.65
C HIS A 103 -2.29 -6.44 14.54
N HIS A 104 -2.75 -5.18 14.43
CA HIS A 104 -4.18 -4.88 14.30
C HIS A 104 -4.77 -5.47 13.01
N LEU A 105 -4.06 -5.32 11.90
CA LEU A 105 -4.52 -5.77 10.58
C LEU A 105 -4.41 -7.29 10.38
N GLN A 106 -3.60 -7.97 11.18
CA GLN A 106 -3.22 -9.37 10.97
C GLN A 106 -2.71 -9.56 9.52
N ALA A 107 -1.88 -8.62 9.06
CA ALA A 107 -1.28 -8.63 7.73
C ALA A 107 0.06 -7.88 7.73
N VAL A 108 1.06 -8.46 7.12
CA VAL A 108 2.43 -7.94 7.01
C VAL A 108 2.80 -7.80 5.54
N ASN A 109 3.36 -6.65 5.14
CA ASN A 109 3.92 -6.44 3.82
C ASN A 109 5.41 -6.06 3.81
N THR A 110 6.02 -5.88 5.00
CA THR A 110 7.43 -5.51 5.16
C THR A 110 8.01 -6.20 6.37
N VAL A 111 9.15 -6.87 6.23
CA VAL A 111 9.83 -7.59 7.31
C VAL A 111 11.28 -7.13 7.39
N VAL A 112 11.69 -6.68 8.56
CA VAL A 112 13.09 -6.36 8.88
C VAL A 112 13.74 -7.55 9.57
N ILE A 113 14.98 -7.85 9.17
CA ILE A 113 15.81 -8.87 9.80
C ILE A 113 16.79 -8.17 10.73
N GLN A 114 16.52 -8.23 12.01
CA GLN A 114 17.42 -7.78 13.07
C GLN A 114 18.19 -8.98 13.64
N TYR A 115 19.17 -8.72 14.48
CA TYR A 115 19.87 -9.77 15.18
C TYR A 115 19.77 -9.55 16.69
N ASN A 116 19.36 -10.57 17.40
CA ASN A 116 19.36 -10.55 18.86
C ASN A 116 20.79 -10.37 19.37
N THR A 117 21.03 -9.34 20.15
CA THR A 117 22.36 -8.95 20.64
C THR A 117 23.08 -10.04 21.45
N ASN A 118 22.31 -10.87 22.17
CA ASN A 118 22.86 -11.91 23.05
C ASN A 118 23.09 -13.24 22.32
N THR A 119 22.17 -13.62 21.42
CA THR A 119 22.19 -14.95 20.77
C THR A 119 22.71 -14.92 19.34
N GLN A 120 22.83 -13.74 18.74
CA GLN A 120 23.17 -13.53 17.32
C GLN A 120 22.23 -14.27 16.35
N LYS A 121 21.04 -14.65 16.83
CA LYS A 121 19.99 -15.23 15.97
C LYS A 121 19.20 -14.13 15.26
N PRO A 122 18.74 -14.40 14.04
CA PRO A 122 17.84 -13.47 13.35
C PRO A 122 16.58 -13.28 14.18
N TYR A 123 16.08 -12.05 14.20
CA TYR A 123 14.86 -11.60 14.87
C TYR A 123 14.03 -10.83 13.85
N LEU A 124 12.86 -11.32 13.53
CA LEU A 124 12.04 -10.86 12.42
C LEU A 124 10.92 -9.93 12.92
N VAL A 125 10.95 -8.68 12.48
CA VAL A 125 9.91 -7.68 12.84
C VAL A 125 9.04 -7.38 11.63
N GLY A 126 7.74 -7.64 11.76
CA GLY A 126 6.75 -7.45 10.70
C GLY A 126 6.04 -6.10 10.78
N HIS A 127 5.96 -5.41 9.65
CA HIS A 127 5.30 -4.12 9.49
C HIS A 127 4.23 -4.18 8.38
N ASN A 128 3.34 -3.19 8.36
CA ASN A 128 2.39 -3.00 7.27
C ASN A 128 2.45 -1.55 6.76
N THR A 129 3.14 -1.34 5.65
CA THR A 129 3.30 -0.04 5.00
C THR A 129 2.17 0.31 4.03
N ASP A 130 1.26 -0.63 3.72
CA ASP A 130 0.05 -0.34 2.93
C ASP A 130 -0.80 0.74 3.62
N VAL A 131 -0.79 0.77 4.97
CA VAL A 131 -1.46 1.81 5.77
C VAL A 131 -0.94 3.19 5.39
N ILE A 132 0.38 3.37 5.42
CA ILE A 132 1.02 4.66 5.08
C ILE A 132 0.76 5.00 3.61
N GLY A 133 0.88 4.02 2.72
CA GLY A 133 0.62 4.19 1.30
C GLY A 133 -0.81 4.68 1.02
N PHE A 134 -1.80 4.09 1.66
CA PHE A 134 -3.19 4.49 1.46
C PHE A 134 -3.52 5.82 2.15
N GLU A 135 -2.99 6.08 3.35
CA GLU A 135 -3.15 7.36 4.03
C GLU A 135 -2.66 8.52 3.15
N LYS A 136 -1.47 8.39 2.56
CA LYS A 136 -0.94 9.38 1.62
C LYS A 136 -1.79 9.50 0.34
N SER A 137 -2.39 8.41 -0.11
CA SER A 137 -3.31 8.43 -1.25
C SER A 137 -4.60 9.16 -0.93
N LEU A 138 -5.13 8.99 0.27
CA LEU A 138 -6.31 9.71 0.75
C LEU A 138 -6.03 11.22 0.84
N GLU A 139 -4.90 11.62 1.43
CA GLU A 139 -4.47 13.02 1.48
C GLU A 139 -4.33 13.61 0.06
N GLN A 140 -3.73 12.86 -0.85
CA GLN A 140 -3.46 13.32 -2.23
C GLN A 140 -4.75 13.53 -3.03
N ILE A 141 -5.72 12.62 -2.96
CA ILE A 141 -6.96 12.76 -3.72
C ILE A 141 -7.81 13.93 -3.19
N ILE A 142 -7.78 14.17 -1.89
CA ILE A 142 -8.40 15.36 -1.28
C ILE A 142 -7.74 16.63 -1.81
N ALA A 143 -6.40 16.68 -1.85
CA ALA A 143 -5.66 17.84 -2.37
C ALA A 143 -5.94 18.11 -3.85
N ILE A 144 -6.07 17.06 -4.68
CA ILE A 144 -6.46 17.19 -6.10
C ILE A 144 -7.83 17.85 -6.22
N SER A 145 -8.79 17.39 -5.43
CA SER A 145 -10.15 17.93 -5.44
C SER A 145 -10.19 19.44 -5.11
N LEU A 146 -9.39 19.84 -4.09
CA LEU A 146 -9.27 21.26 -3.72
C LEU A 146 -8.69 22.13 -4.84
N SER A 147 -7.73 21.61 -5.58
CA SER A 147 -7.06 22.35 -6.66
C SER A 147 -7.94 22.51 -7.93
N THR A 148 -8.91 21.63 -8.11
CA THR A 148 -9.81 21.66 -9.28
C THR A 148 -11.08 22.50 -9.07
N THR A 149 -11.40 22.81 -7.80
CA THR A 149 -12.55 23.66 -7.48
C THR A 149 -12.15 25.13 -7.61
N THR A 150 -12.59 25.82 -8.66
CA THR A 150 -12.38 27.27 -8.80
C THR A 150 -13.26 28.02 -7.80
N GLN A 151 -12.75 29.12 -7.24
CA GLN A 151 -13.44 29.93 -6.19
C GLN A 151 -14.86 30.39 -6.60
N ASN A 152 -15.19 30.36 -7.88
CA ASN A 152 -16.48 30.81 -8.39
C ASN A 152 -17.59 29.76 -8.38
N ASP A 153 -17.23 28.49 -8.12
CA ASP A 153 -18.18 27.37 -8.19
C ASP A 153 -18.68 26.89 -6.81
N ILE A 154 -18.26 27.58 -5.73
CA ILE A 154 -18.65 27.22 -4.36
C ILE A 154 -19.81 28.12 -3.93
N PRO A 155 -21.05 27.62 -3.83
CA PRO A 155 -22.14 28.35 -3.17
C PRO A 155 -21.74 28.66 -1.73
N ASP A 156 -22.15 29.83 -1.18
CA ASP A 156 -21.81 30.28 0.17
C ASP A 156 -22.09 29.24 1.28
N ALA A 157 -23.02 28.33 1.07
CA ALA A 157 -23.34 27.22 1.98
C ALA A 157 -22.26 26.11 2.01
N LEU A 158 -21.31 26.08 1.03
CA LEU A 158 -20.26 25.08 0.88
C LEU A 158 -18.90 25.54 1.42
N ASN A 159 -18.79 26.76 1.94
CA ASN A 159 -17.58 27.28 2.61
C ASN A 159 -17.31 26.65 3.99
N SER A 160 -18.01 25.57 4.34
CA SER A 160 -17.73 24.76 5.52
C SER A 160 -16.57 23.79 5.23
N PRO A 161 -15.55 23.66 6.09
CA PRO A 161 -14.44 22.73 5.93
C PRO A 161 -14.89 21.26 5.82
N ASN A 162 -16.15 20.95 6.10
CA ASN A 162 -16.72 19.60 6.02
C ASN A 162 -17.06 19.14 4.58
N HIS A 163 -16.99 20.01 3.57
CA HIS A 163 -17.34 19.64 2.19
C HIS A 163 -16.16 19.20 1.32
N VAL A 164 -14.96 19.22 1.84
CA VAL A 164 -13.74 19.00 1.07
C VAL A 164 -13.13 17.60 1.30
N SER A 165 -13.61 16.86 2.27
CA SER A 165 -13.16 15.51 2.58
C SER A 165 -14.28 14.49 2.46
N PRO A 166 -13.96 13.23 2.14
CA PRO A 166 -14.96 12.16 2.12
C PRO A 166 -15.67 12.01 3.47
N GLN A 167 -17.00 12.00 3.44
CA GLN A 167 -17.84 11.83 4.61
C GLN A 167 -18.26 10.37 4.83
N PHE A 168 -18.07 9.55 3.81
CA PHE A 168 -18.36 8.13 3.80
C PHE A 168 -17.44 7.42 2.80
N ALA A 169 -17.16 6.13 2.98
CA ALA A 169 -16.40 5.36 2.02
C ALA A 169 -17.03 4.01 1.71
N ILE A 170 -16.91 3.59 0.45
CA ILE A 170 -17.30 2.26 -0.03
C ILE A 170 -16.04 1.53 -0.46
N ILE A 171 -15.74 0.42 0.20
CA ILE A 171 -14.57 -0.42 -0.09
C ILE A 171 -15.02 -1.59 -0.96
N LEU A 172 -14.54 -1.66 -2.19
CA LEU A 172 -14.83 -2.75 -3.10
C LEU A 172 -13.77 -3.86 -2.92
N GLY A 173 -14.18 -4.95 -2.28
CA GLY A 173 -13.31 -6.07 -1.94
C GLY A 173 -13.09 -6.26 -0.44
N ASN A 174 -12.54 -7.44 -0.06
CA ASN A 174 -12.31 -7.80 1.35
C ASN A 174 -10.97 -8.50 1.59
N GLY A 175 -9.95 -8.22 0.76
CA GLY A 175 -8.60 -8.76 0.86
C GLY A 175 -7.70 -7.99 1.83
N GLY A 176 -6.39 -8.29 1.79
CA GLY A 176 -5.39 -7.64 2.65
C GLY A 176 -5.34 -6.13 2.47
N SER A 177 -5.41 -5.62 1.23
CA SER A 177 -5.42 -4.17 0.96
C SER A 177 -6.70 -3.50 1.48
N ALA A 178 -7.86 -4.18 1.39
CA ALA A 178 -9.12 -3.68 1.97
C ALA A 178 -9.03 -3.49 3.49
N LYS A 179 -8.30 -4.36 4.19
CA LYS A 179 -8.05 -4.22 5.64
C LYS A 179 -7.27 -2.94 5.95
N ALA A 180 -6.19 -2.66 5.18
CA ALA A 180 -5.39 -1.45 5.35
C ALA A 180 -6.22 -0.19 5.06
N VAL A 181 -7.00 -0.20 3.98
CA VAL A 181 -7.93 0.89 3.63
C VAL A 181 -8.91 1.16 4.78
N ARG A 182 -9.59 0.12 5.27
CA ARG A 182 -10.54 0.26 6.39
C ARG A 182 -9.87 0.81 7.64
N TYR A 183 -8.68 0.33 7.97
CA TYR A 183 -7.93 0.80 9.12
C TYR A 183 -7.67 2.32 9.03
N VAL A 184 -7.19 2.80 7.89
CA VAL A 184 -6.93 4.24 7.68
C VAL A 184 -8.23 5.05 7.76
N LEU A 185 -9.29 4.60 7.08
CA LEU A 185 -10.58 5.29 7.12
C LEU A 185 -11.12 5.41 8.56
N ASN A 186 -10.97 4.35 9.36
CA ASN A 186 -11.37 4.38 10.78
C ASN A 186 -10.51 5.36 11.60
N GLN A 187 -9.19 5.43 11.36
CA GLN A 187 -8.32 6.41 12.03
C GLN A 187 -8.71 7.86 11.69
N HIS A 188 -9.18 8.09 10.47
CA HIS A 188 -9.67 9.39 10.02
C HIS A 188 -11.16 9.63 10.34
N HIS A 189 -11.78 8.73 11.12
CA HIS A 189 -13.22 8.80 11.49
C HIS A 189 -14.16 8.88 10.29
N ILE A 190 -13.77 8.27 9.15
CA ILE A 190 -14.61 8.17 7.95
C ILE A 190 -15.42 6.87 8.03
N PRO A 191 -16.76 6.95 8.21
CA PRO A 191 -17.63 5.80 8.17
C PRO A 191 -17.46 5.05 6.86
N ASN A 192 -17.40 3.70 6.92
CA ASN A 192 -17.14 2.94 5.71
C ASN A 192 -17.89 1.62 5.68
N GLN A 193 -18.13 1.14 4.47
CA GLN A 193 -18.84 -0.10 4.21
C GLN A 193 -18.09 -0.91 3.15
N THR A 194 -18.10 -2.24 3.28
CA THR A 194 -17.50 -3.13 2.30
C THR A 194 -18.54 -3.66 1.33
N TRP A 195 -18.23 -3.54 0.04
CA TRP A 195 -18.96 -4.17 -1.05
C TRP A 195 -18.18 -5.38 -1.56
N HIS A 196 -18.80 -6.55 -1.56
CA HIS A 196 -18.15 -7.77 -2.01
C HIS A 196 -19.10 -8.63 -2.85
N ARG A 197 -18.74 -8.95 -4.10
CA ARG A 197 -19.51 -9.77 -5.04
C ARG A 197 -20.98 -9.33 -5.19
N GLY A 198 -21.18 -8.03 -5.38
CA GLY A 198 -22.53 -7.46 -5.53
C GLY A 198 -23.37 -7.48 -4.26
N LYS A 199 -22.76 -7.73 -3.10
CA LYS A 199 -23.42 -7.71 -1.79
C LYS A 199 -22.71 -6.78 -0.84
N VAL A 200 -23.46 -6.06 -0.03
CA VAL A 200 -22.95 -5.29 1.08
C VAL A 200 -22.60 -6.24 2.22
N ILE A 201 -21.36 -6.20 2.69
CA ILE A 201 -20.95 -6.86 3.92
C ILE A 201 -20.82 -5.77 4.98
N ASN A 202 -21.79 -5.74 5.89
CA ASN A 202 -21.75 -4.84 7.04
C ASN A 202 -20.69 -5.34 8.02
N GLN A 203 -19.51 -4.76 8.01
CA GLN A 203 -18.57 -4.76 9.13
C GLN A 203 -18.51 -3.33 9.66
N ILE A 204 -19.50 -2.99 10.48
CA ILE A 204 -19.52 -1.69 11.17
C ILE A 204 -18.76 -1.90 12.47
N ASP A 205 -17.52 -1.45 12.49
CA ASP A 205 -16.71 -1.34 13.70
C ASP A 205 -16.79 0.09 14.25
N MET A 206 -17.96 0.69 14.25
CA MET A 206 -18.25 1.91 15.02
C MET A 206 -19.76 2.05 15.26
N GLN A 207 -20.11 2.56 16.45
CA GLN A 207 -21.46 2.88 16.91
C GLN A 207 -22.13 3.97 16.03
N LEU A 208 -22.42 3.67 14.78
CA LEU A 208 -23.30 4.48 13.95
C LEU A 208 -24.55 3.67 13.60
N SER A 209 -25.63 4.09 14.19
CA SER A 209 -26.92 3.42 14.29
C SER A 209 -27.79 3.47 13.04
N GLU A 210 -27.25 3.67 11.85
CA GLU A 210 -28.02 3.54 10.62
C GLU A 210 -27.18 2.87 9.53
N ALA A 211 -27.43 1.60 9.31
CA ALA A 211 -26.93 0.88 8.14
C ALA A 211 -27.50 1.56 6.89
N ILE A 212 -26.65 2.31 6.17
CA ILE A 212 -27.02 2.86 4.87
C ILE A 212 -27.23 1.65 3.95
N SER A 213 -28.47 1.39 3.59
CA SER A 213 -28.80 0.41 2.58
C SER A 213 -28.38 0.98 1.22
N LEU A 214 -27.24 0.54 0.67
CA LEU A 214 -26.80 0.91 -0.69
C LEU A 214 -27.79 0.48 -1.79
N ASN A 215 -28.86 -0.20 -1.42
CA ASN A 215 -29.97 -0.49 -2.32
C ASN A 215 -30.78 0.78 -2.71
N THR A 216 -30.52 1.92 -2.09
CA THR A 216 -31.29 3.16 -2.36
C THR A 216 -30.46 4.27 -2.99
N SER A 217 -29.27 4.59 -2.50
CA SER A 217 -28.38 5.60 -3.12
C SER A 217 -27.00 5.61 -2.50
N ILE A 218 -25.98 5.98 -3.29
CA ILE A 218 -24.62 6.29 -2.81
C ILE A 218 -24.67 7.69 -2.19
N PRO A 219 -24.20 7.87 -0.94
CA PRO A 219 -24.20 9.17 -0.29
C PRO A 219 -23.35 10.20 -1.06
N HIS A 220 -23.75 11.46 -1.09
CA HIS A 220 -22.90 12.53 -1.59
C HIS A 220 -21.60 12.57 -0.80
N HIS A 221 -20.52 13.02 -1.44
CA HIS A 221 -19.17 13.07 -0.86
C HIS A 221 -18.66 11.71 -0.38
N ALA A 222 -19.04 10.62 -1.07
CA ALA A 222 -18.50 9.30 -0.82
C ALA A 222 -17.20 9.07 -1.59
N LEU A 223 -16.26 8.37 -0.93
CA LEU A 223 -15.04 7.81 -1.53
C LEU A 223 -15.28 6.35 -1.88
N ILE A 224 -15.07 5.99 -3.13
CA ILE A 224 -15.13 4.60 -3.59
C ILE A 224 -13.70 4.08 -3.74
N VAL A 225 -13.34 3.00 -3.02
CA VAL A 225 -11.99 2.43 -3.06
C VAL A 225 -12.04 1.01 -3.62
N GLN A 226 -11.53 0.85 -4.85
CA GLN A 226 -11.39 -0.45 -5.51
C GLN A 226 -10.12 -1.13 -5.00
N THR A 227 -10.26 -2.26 -4.29
CA THR A 227 -9.17 -3.00 -3.64
C THR A 227 -8.96 -4.41 -4.19
N THR A 228 -9.74 -4.79 -5.23
CA THR A 228 -9.63 -6.10 -5.87
C THR A 228 -8.66 -6.05 -7.07
N PRO A 229 -8.20 -7.20 -7.59
CA PRO A 229 -7.40 -7.24 -8.82
C PRO A 229 -8.23 -7.15 -10.12
N VAL A 230 -9.55 -6.91 -10.06
CA VAL A 230 -10.42 -6.81 -11.24
C VAL A 230 -10.00 -5.60 -12.07
N GLY A 231 -9.85 -5.80 -13.38
CA GLY A 231 -9.37 -4.76 -14.31
C GLY A 231 -7.84 -4.59 -14.35
N MET A 232 -7.10 -5.42 -13.59
CA MET A 232 -5.64 -5.50 -13.68
C MET A 232 -5.21 -6.31 -14.91
N TRP A 233 -4.06 -5.94 -15.50
CA TRP A 233 -3.46 -6.72 -16.57
C TRP A 233 -3.26 -8.20 -16.15
N PRO A 234 -3.56 -9.22 -16.99
CA PRO A 234 -3.93 -9.09 -18.41
C PRO A 234 -5.42 -8.80 -18.70
N ASN A 235 -6.30 -8.88 -17.72
CA ASN A 235 -7.75 -8.80 -17.90
C ASN A 235 -8.24 -7.34 -17.74
N THR A 236 -7.72 -6.43 -18.54
CA THR A 236 -7.90 -4.97 -18.39
C THR A 236 -9.33 -4.47 -18.66
N GLU A 237 -10.11 -5.27 -19.37
CA GLU A 237 -11.51 -4.94 -19.70
C GLU A 237 -12.51 -5.35 -18.61
N ASP A 238 -12.04 -6.16 -17.65
CA ASP A 238 -12.91 -6.57 -16.53
C ASP A 238 -13.23 -5.38 -15.64
N CYS A 239 -14.47 -5.32 -15.16
CA CYS A 239 -14.94 -4.30 -14.26
C CYS A 239 -15.80 -4.92 -13.16
N ILE A 240 -15.79 -4.29 -11.99
CA ILE A 240 -16.68 -4.66 -10.88
C ILE A 240 -18.11 -4.23 -11.23
N ASP A 241 -19.07 -5.09 -10.89
CA ASP A 241 -20.50 -4.75 -10.91
C ASP A 241 -20.78 -3.77 -9.76
N PHE A 242 -20.97 -2.49 -10.13
CA PHE A 242 -21.14 -1.37 -9.22
C PHE A 242 -22.07 -0.34 -9.87
N PRO A 243 -22.99 0.30 -9.13
CA PRO A 243 -23.95 1.27 -9.67
C PRO A 243 -23.30 2.63 -10.00
N PHE A 244 -22.46 2.66 -11.04
CA PHE A 244 -21.70 3.86 -11.45
C PHE A 244 -22.60 5.05 -11.78
N GLU A 245 -23.82 4.81 -12.28
CA GLU A 245 -24.79 5.84 -12.62
C GLU A 245 -25.23 6.71 -11.42
N GLN A 246 -24.97 6.25 -10.21
CA GLN A 246 -25.23 7.02 -8.99
C GLN A 246 -24.09 7.98 -8.62
N LEU A 247 -22.92 7.86 -9.29
CA LEU A 247 -21.80 8.75 -9.05
C LEU A 247 -22.00 10.11 -9.76
N ASN A 248 -21.31 11.12 -9.27
CA ASN A 248 -21.26 12.46 -9.85
C ASN A 248 -19.98 13.19 -9.41
N HIS A 249 -19.86 14.48 -9.74
CA HIS A 249 -18.70 15.32 -9.44
C HIS A 249 -18.38 15.50 -7.93
N THR A 250 -19.28 15.11 -7.02
CA THR A 250 -19.05 15.19 -5.58
C THR A 250 -18.36 13.95 -5.02
N HIS A 251 -18.11 12.92 -5.84
CA HIS A 251 -17.52 11.66 -5.43
C HIS A 251 -16.04 11.58 -5.78
N TRP A 252 -15.33 10.75 -5.00
CA TRP A 252 -13.94 10.37 -5.26
C TRP A 252 -13.85 8.88 -5.52
N ALA A 253 -12.89 8.48 -6.34
CA ALA A 253 -12.62 7.07 -6.58
C ALA A 253 -11.11 6.80 -6.59
N ILE A 254 -10.66 5.84 -5.77
CA ILE A 254 -9.29 5.33 -5.77
C ILE A 254 -9.33 3.89 -6.25
N ASP A 255 -8.62 3.59 -7.34
CA ASP A 255 -8.37 2.22 -7.76
C ASP A 255 -6.97 1.81 -7.32
N LEU A 256 -6.84 0.77 -6.49
CA LEU A 256 -5.52 0.28 -6.07
C LEU A 256 -4.77 -0.45 -7.19
N VAL A 257 -5.42 -0.77 -8.30
CA VAL A 257 -4.76 -1.21 -9.52
C VAL A 257 -3.99 -0.04 -10.15
N TYR A 258 -2.75 -0.33 -10.60
CA TYR A 258 -1.87 0.66 -11.24
C TYR A 258 -1.44 0.27 -12.66
N ASN A 259 -1.80 -0.92 -13.10
CA ASN A 259 -1.56 -1.40 -14.47
C ASN A 259 -2.80 -2.16 -14.97
N PRO A 260 -3.55 -1.59 -15.92
CA PRO A 260 -3.29 -0.38 -16.73
C PRO A 260 -3.35 0.91 -15.91
N GLU A 261 -2.85 2.02 -16.47
CA GLU A 261 -2.86 3.33 -15.81
C GLU A 261 -4.29 3.86 -15.59
N THR A 262 -5.20 3.55 -16.50
CA THR A 262 -6.64 3.86 -16.40
C THR A 262 -7.42 2.56 -16.59
N THR A 263 -8.00 2.06 -15.51
CA THR A 263 -8.81 0.83 -15.52
C THR A 263 -10.23 1.09 -16.06
N ALA A 264 -10.97 0.02 -16.37
CA ALA A 264 -12.38 0.12 -16.72
C ALA A 264 -13.21 0.76 -15.58
N PHE A 265 -12.94 0.40 -14.32
CA PHE A 265 -13.53 1.04 -13.13
C PHE A 265 -13.32 2.57 -13.15
N MET A 266 -12.09 3.03 -13.34
CA MET A 266 -11.78 4.47 -13.39
C MET A 266 -12.50 5.17 -14.54
N LYS A 267 -12.55 4.56 -15.74
CA LYS A 267 -13.29 5.12 -16.89
C LYS A 267 -14.76 5.35 -16.57
N HIS A 268 -15.42 4.40 -15.91
CA HIS A 268 -16.80 4.56 -15.46
C HIS A 268 -16.95 5.70 -14.46
N CYS A 269 -16.07 5.82 -13.47
CA CYS A 269 -16.10 6.92 -12.50
C CYS A 269 -15.89 8.29 -13.16
N ILE A 270 -14.92 8.40 -14.09
CA ILE A 270 -14.64 9.63 -14.85
C ILE A 270 -15.86 10.07 -15.68
N ASN A 271 -16.54 9.13 -16.35
CA ASN A 271 -17.72 9.41 -17.15
C ASN A 271 -18.89 9.99 -16.33
N GLN A 272 -18.90 9.74 -15.03
CA GLN A 272 -19.86 10.31 -14.08
C GLN A 272 -19.36 11.62 -13.43
N GLY A 273 -18.16 12.08 -13.78
CA GLY A 273 -17.57 13.31 -13.26
C GLY A 273 -16.84 13.17 -11.94
N ALA A 274 -16.68 11.96 -11.39
CA ALA A 274 -15.95 11.74 -10.14
C ALA A 274 -14.45 12.05 -10.28
N THR A 275 -13.82 12.55 -9.21
CA THR A 275 -12.36 12.70 -9.13
C THR A 275 -11.72 11.34 -8.91
N VAL A 276 -10.75 10.94 -9.76
CA VAL A 276 -10.17 9.59 -9.72
C VAL A 276 -8.66 9.60 -9.51
N MET A 277 -8.15 8.53 -8.90
CA MET A 277 -6.72 8.26 -8.75
C MET A 277 -6.46 6.75 -8.83
N ASN A 278 -5.34 6.36 -9.49
CA ASN A 278 -4.90 4.96 -9.54
C ASN A 278 -3.94 4.60 -8.39
N GLY A 279 -3.61 3.30 -8.27
CA GLY A 279 -2.78 2.75 -7.21
C GLY A 279 -1.28 3.09 -7.27
N LYS A 280 -0.81 3.79 -8.30
CA LYS A 280 0.61 4.08 -8.50
C LYS A 280 1.21 4.93 -7.37
N TYR A 281 0.44 5.91 -6.90
CA TYR A 281 0.86 6.77 -5.79
C TYR A 281 0.96 5.98 -4.48
N MET A 282 -0.03 5.12 -4.19
CA MET A 282 0.01 4.21 -3.03
C MET A 282 1.21 3.27 -3.11
N LEU A 283 1.46 2.66 -4.28
CA LEU A 283 2.61 1.79 -4.51
C LEU A 283 3.93 2.48 -4.20
N GLN A 284 4.09 3.73 -4.63
CA GLN A 284 5.27 4.51 -4.35
C GLN A 284 5.41 4.82 -2.86
N LYS A 285 4.36 5.33 -2.22
CA LYS A 285 4.40 5.76 -0.81
C LYS A 285 4.60 4.60 0.18
N GLN A 286 4.01 3.43 -0.09
CA GLN A 286 4.28 2.25 0.72
C GLN A 286 5.72 1.75 0.56
N ALA A 287 6.31 1.89 -0.63
CA ALA A 287 7.70 1.52 -0.87
C ALA A 287 8.68 2.51 -0.20
N GLU A 288 8.39 3.81 -0.23
CA GLU A 288 9.13 4.83 0.52
C GLU A 288 9.13 4.51 2.02
N ALA A 289 7.95 4.21 2.59
CA ALA A 289 7.83 3.84 4.00
C ALA A 289 8.57 2.53 4.33
N ALA A 290 8.52 1.54 3.44
CA ALA A 290 9.29 0.31 3.61
C ALA A 290 10.80 0.59 3.57
N TRP A 291 11.25 1.45 2.66
CA TRP A 291 12.66 1.86 2.60
C TRP A 291 13.11 2.57 3.89
N GLU A 292 12.33 3.48 4.43
CA GLU A 292 12.64 4.13 5.71
C GLU A 292 12.81 3.12 6.84
N ILE A 293 11.92 2.13 6.93
CA ILE A 293 12.00 1.05 7.92
C ILE A 293 13.29 0.22 7.71
N PHE A 294 13.61 -0.18 6.48
CA PHE A 294 14.85 -0.91 6.19
C PHE A 294 16.08 -0.07 6.51
N HIS A 295 16.09 1.19 6.08
CA HIS A 295 17.22 2.09 6.23
C HIS A 295 17.60 2.37 7.69
N GLN A 296 16.63 2.45 8.59
CA GLN A 296 16.86 2.62 10.03
C GLN A 296 17.55 1.39 10.68
N ASN A 297 17.58 0.26 10.00
CA ASN A 297 18.13 -1.02 10.49
C ASN A 297 19.38 -1.46 9.71
N LEU A 298 19.89 -0.64 8.79
CA LEU A 298 21.14 -0.85 8.07
C LEU A 298 22.34 -0.29 8.85
#